data_c0d8531a6a10e6e36ef01b9d1252a4f2
#
_entry.id   c0d8531a6a10e6e36ef01b9d1252a4f2
#
_cell.length_a   1.000
_cell.length_b   1.000
_cell.length_c   1.000
_cell.angle_alpha   90.00
_cell.angle_beta   90.00
_cell.angle_gamma   90.00
#
_symmetry.space_group_name_H-M   'P 1'
#
loop_
_entity.id
_entity.type
_entity.pdbx_description
1 polymer ?
#
loop_
_entity_poly.entity_id
_entity_poly.type
_entity_poly.pdbx_seq_one_letter_code
_entity_poly.pdbx_strand_id
1 'polypeptide(L)'
;LNQVSTSRSLEKEAQRNVEVMWLTGRLAPDFKTIADFRRDNGPSIRKVCGHFVVLCRKLKLFQKAFVAIDGSKFKALNNRDRNFTQAKMQRRYKQIDDSIVRYLMQMESLDRQESALAEDKSQRLAEKIEILKGEIEKLKKHEAAMLAAPDQQLSLTDPDSRSMMTRGTGVVGYNVQVAVDTTHHLIVAHEVTNKGGDHDQLRRMSERARQALDVDTIETVADRGYFSNDEIKDCEEADITTYLPKPRTSNKRTKGYYSKDDFIYREQEDAYECPAGERLIRHTTTDQEGLTIHKYWTNVCGNCALKANCTPGKERRVSRWEHEEFIERLQQRLDENPEMMRVRRQTVEHPFGTIKHWAGPQHFKMKSLKHVSTEMSLHVLAYNLKRMMSLFGVKGLIDELRQFGELDDRAHPCLYL
;
A
#
# COMPACT_ATOMS: atom_id res chain seq x y z
N LEU A 1 16.71 -14.81 9.48
CA LEU A 1 17.20 -15.97 8.72
C LEU A 1 16.80 -17.28 9.42
N ASN A 2 17.05 -17.43 10.71
CA ASN A 2 16.73 -18.65 11.48
C ASN A 2 15.37 -18.57 12.20
N GLN A 3 14.42 -17.82 11.64
CA GLN A 3 13.07 -17.58 12.17
C GLN A 3 13.04 -16.95 13.58
N VAL A 4 14.15 -16.39 14.05
CA VAL A 4 14.24 -15.64 15.29
C VAL A 4 13.65 -14.25 15.08
N SER A 5 12.37 -14.09 15.33
CA SER A 5 11.62 -12.90 14.95
C SER A 5 11.17 -12.04 16.13
N THR A 6 11.44 -12.45 17.39
CA THR A 6 11.07 -11.68 18.59
C THR A 6 12.28 -11.41 19.48
N SER A 7 12.25 -10.31 20.26
CA SER A 7 13.32 -9.99 21.20
C SER A 7 13.54 -11.10 22.24
N ARG A 8 12.43 -11.68 22.75
CA ARG A 8 12.51 -12.82 23.71
C ARG A 8 13.10 -14.08 23.08
N SER A 9 12.78 -14.35 21.80
CA SER A 9 13.39 -15.48 21.09
C SER A 9 14.87 -15.23 20.86
N LEU A 10 15.27 -13.99 20.52
CA LEU A 10 16.67 -13.64 20.28
C LEU A 10 17.50 -13.72 21.58
N GLU A 11 16.99 -13.23 22.71
CA GLU A 11 17.62 -13.41 24.03
C GLU A 11 17.87 -14.90 24.33
N LYS A 12 16.85 -15.75 24.12
CA LYS A 12 16.96 -17.19 24.33
C LYS A 12 17.98 -17.85 23.40
N GLU A 13 18.01 -17.49 22.13
CA GLU A 13 18.97 -17.99 21.16
C GLU A 13 20.39 -17.49 21.45
N ALA A 14 20.58 -16.26 21.92
CA ALA A 14 21.88 -15.71 22.30
C ALA A 14 22.54 -16.50 23.47
N GLN A 15 21.75 -17.22 24.26
CA GLN A 15 22.23 -18.05 25.38
C GLN A 15 22.51 -19.50 25.01
N ARG A 16 21.95 -20.03 23.91
CA ARG A 16 21.98 -21.46 23.59
C ARG A 16 22.42 -21.81 22.17
N ASN A 17 22.28 -20.88 21.25
CA ASN A 17 22.60 -21.11 19.83
C ASN A 17 24.03 -20.66 19.56
N VAL A 18 24.91 -21.59 19.23
CA VAL A 18 26.35 -21.34 19.00
C VAL A 18 26.58 -20.30 17.88
N GLU A 19 25.76 -20.33 16.82
CA GLU A 19 25.86 -19.39 15.72
C GLU A 19 25.52 -17.95 16.18
N VAL A 20 24.45 -17.81 16.99
CA VAL A 20 24.06 -16.50 17.53
C VAL A 20 25.10 -16.03 18.56
N MET A 21 25.61 -16.90 19.41
CA MET A 21 26.68 -16.59 20.36
C MET A 21 27.94 -16.10 19.64
N TRP A 22 28.29 -16.74 18.54
CA TRP A 22 29.44 -16.31 17.72
C TRP A 22 29.19 -14.93 17.09
N LEU A 23 28.04 -14.71 16.49
CA LEU A 23 27.66 -13.42 15.86
C LEU A 23 27.61 -12.26 16.88
N THR A 24 27.20 -12.52 18.10
CA THR A 24 27.11 -11.48 19.15
C THR A 24 28.39 -11.33 19.96
N GLY A 25 29.47 -12.07 19.62
CA GLY A 25 30.68 -12.08 20.43
C GLY A 25 30.42 -12.59 21.86
N ARG A 26 29.48 -13.53 22.04
CA ARG A 26 28.98 -14.06 23.32
C ARG A 26 28.21 -13.06 24.17
N LEU A 27 27.82 -11.92 23.64
CA LEU A 27 26.89 -11.03 24.29
C LEU A 27 25.48 -11.66 24.30
N ALA A 28 24.84 -11.66 25.44
CA ALA A 28 23.49 -12.19 25.63
C ALA A 28 22.58 -11.09 26.22
N PRO A 29 22.24 -10.04 25.46
CA PRO A 29 21.39 -8.97 25.93
C PRO A 29 19.99 -9.50 26.22
N ASP A 30 19.34 -8.94 27.24
CA ASP A 30 17.96 -9.26 27.57
C ASP A 30 16.98 -8.76 26.49
N PHE A 31 15.76 -9.28 26.50
CA PHE A 31 14.75 -8.95 25.52
C PHE A 31 14.36 -7.45 25.52
N LYS A 32 14.48 -6.78 26.65
CA LYS A 32 14.17 -5.36 26.80
C LYS A 32 15.25 -4.52 26.10
N THR A 33 16.51 -4.79 26.37
CA THR A 33 17.66 -4.15 25.68
C THR A 33 17.56 -4.30 24.17
N ILE A 34 17.23 -5.50 23.66
CA ILE A 34 17.04 -5.76 22.24
C ILE A 34 15.85 -4.93 21.68
N ALA A 35 14.75 -4.86 22.41
CA ALA A 35 13.57 -4.10 21.99
C ALA A 35 13.83 -2.61 21.99
N ASP A 36 14.50 -2.09 23.02
CA ASP A 36 14.88 -0.68 23.16
C ASP A 36 15.88 -0.27 22.07
N PHE A 37 16.92 -1.08 21.81
CA PHE A 37 17.84 -0.85 20.70
C PHE A 37 17.10 -0.66 19.36
N ARG A 38 16.18 -1.54 19.05
CA ARG A 38 15.40 -1.48 17.80
C ARG A 38 14.49 -0.24 17.76
N ARG A 39 13.90 0.16 18.90
CA ARG A 39 13.05 1.34 19.02
C ARG A 39 13.87 2.62 18.82
N ASP A 40 15.02 2.70 19.44
CA ASP A 40 15.80 3.93 19.56
C ASP A 40 16.72 4.16 18.35
N ASN A 41 17.15 3.09 17.67
CA ASN A 41 18.07 3.13 16.52
C ASN A 41 17.40 3.04 15.15
N GLY A 42 16.11 3.37 15.04
CA GLY A 42 15.35 3.29 13.78
C GLY A 42 16.02 4.01 12.58
N PRO A 43 16.49 5.27 12.72
CA PRO A 43 17.19 5.96 11.63
C PRO A 43 18.47 5.25 11.18
N SER A 44 19.26 4.74 12.10
CA SER A 44 20.50 4.00 11.81
C SER A 44 20.23 2.68 11.10
N ILE A 45 19.20 1.94 11.52
CA ILE A 45 18.77 0.70 10.84
C ILE A 45 18.35 0.99 9.40
N ARG A 46 17.62 2.08 9.13
CA ARG A 46 17.27 2.48 7.77
C ARG A 46 18.49 2.86 6.93
N LYS A 47 19.49 3.53 7.54
CA LYS A 47 20.79 3.80 6.86
C LYS A 47 21.49 2.52 6.44
N VAL A 48 21.53 1.51 7.30
CA VAL A 48 22.12 0.20 6.95
C VAL A 48 21.44 -0.42 5.73
N CYS A 49 20.13 -0.32 5.61
CA CYS A 49 19.40 -0.77 4.40
C CYS A 49 19.86 0.02 3.16
N GLY A 50 20.02 1.33 3.27
CA GLY A 50 20.55 2.16 2.17
C GLY A 50 21.98 1.77 1.79
N HIS A 51 22.87 1.60 2.76
CA HIS A 51 24.24 1.15 2.51
C HIS A 51 24.29 -0.24 1.84
N PHE A 52 23.35 -1.12 2.21
CA PHE A 52 23.25 -2.43 1.55
C PHE A 52 22.88 -2.30 0.07
N VAL A 53 22.00 -1.38 -0.30
CA VAL A 53 21.68 -1.11 -1.71
C VAL A 53 22.90 -0.53 -2.43
N VAL A 54 23.66 0.38 -1.80
CA VAL A 54 24.92 0.90 -2.34
C VAL A 54 25.92 -0.23 -2.58
N LEU A 55 26.04 -1.17 -1.65
CA LEU A 55 26.88 -2.36 -1.84
C LEU A 55 26.43 -3.19 -3.05
N CYS A 56 25.15 -3.49 -3.17
CA CYS A 56 24.59 -4.21 -4.32
C CYS A 56 24.89 -3.50 -5.65
N ARG A 57 24.81 -2.16 -5.66
CA ARG A 57 25.17 -1.33 -6.82
C ARG A 57 26.65 -1.46 -7.19
N LYS A 58 27.54 -1.36 -6.20
CA LYS A 58 28.98 -1.53 -6.41
C LYS A 58 29.33 -2.94 -6.91
N LEU A 59 28.58 -3.96 -6.49
CA LEU A 59 28.67 -5.33 -7.02
C LEU A 59 28.01 -5.50 -8.40
N LYS A 60 27.61 -4.40 -9.05
CA LYS A 60 26.99 -4.37 -10.38
C LYS A 60 25.73 -5.24 -10.51
N LEU A 61 24.97 -5.40 -9.41
CA LEU A 61 23.72 -6.17 -9.43
C LEU A 61 22.55 -5.41 -10.07
N PHE A 62 22.62 -4.09 -10.16
CA PHE A 62 21.62 -3.24 -10.78
C PHE A 62 22.10 -2.76 -12.15
N GLN A 63 22.13 -3.66 -13.12
CA GLN A 63 22.62 -3.33 -14.48
C GLN A 63 21.58 -2.52 -15.28
N LYS A 64 20.32 -2.69 -14.98
CA LYS A 64 19.22 -1.96 -15.60
C LYS A 64 18.56 -1.07 -14.56
N ALA A 65 18.35 0.19 -14.91
CA ALA A 65 17.55 1.10 -14.08
C ALA A 65 16.04 0.80 -14.26
N PHE A 66 15.64 -0.45 -13.99
CA PHE A 66 14.28 -0.94 -14.19
C PHE A 66 13.75 -1.64 -12.95
N VAL A 67 12.70 -1.10 -12.35
CA VAL A 67 12.10 -1.61 -11.11
C VAL A 67 10.61 -1.89 -11.27
N ALA A 68 10.15 -2.90 -10.55
CA ALA A 68 8.73 -3.16 -10.38
C ALA A 68 8.26 -2.59 -9.03
N ILE A 69 7.19 -1.80 -9.05
CA ILE A 69 6.59 -1.20 -7.85
C ILE A 69 5.34 -1.97 -7.47
N ASP A 70 5.19 -2.27 -6.18
CA ASP A 70 4.00 -2.90 -5.63
C ASP A 70 3.77 -2.53 -4.17
N GLY A 71 2.49 -2.56 -3.77
CA GLY A 71 2.05 -2.31 -2.41
C GLY A 71 1.39 -3.54 -1.79
N SER A 72 1.63 -3.75 -0.50
CA SER A 72 0.95 -4.81 0.22
C SER A 72 0.54 -4.38 1.62
N LYS A 73 -0.68 -4.74 2.00
CA LYS A 73 -1.23 -4.43 3.31
C LYS A 73 -0.70 -5.44 4.34
N PHE A 74 -0.15 -4.90 5.43
CA PHE A 74 0.33 -5.64 6.58
C PHE A 74 -0.50 -5.26 7.81
N LYS A 75 -0.94 -6.26 8.54
CA LYS A 75 -1.74 -6.06 9.75
C LYS A 75 -0.93 -5.37 10.84
N ALA A 76 -1.49 -4.36 11.50
CA ALA A 76 -0.91 -3.74 12.67
C ALA A 76 -1.11 -4.60 13.92
N LEU A 77 -0.33 -4.33 14.97
CA LEU A 77 -0.61 -4.81 16.31
C LEU A 77 -1.85 -4.07 16.82
N ASN A 78 -3.02 -4.62 16.54
CA ASN A 78 -4.29 -3.98 16.83
C ASN A 78 -5.32 -4.97 17.38
N ASN A 79 -6.22 -4.47 18.22
CA ASN A 79 -7.44 -5.17 18.61
C ASN A 79 -8.58 -4.67 17.72
N ARG A 80 -9.29 -5.60 17.06
CA ARG A 80 -10.40 -5.30 16.17
C ARG A 80 -11.47 -4.40 16.83
N ASP A 81 -11.71 -4.56 18.13
CA ASP A 81 -12.72 -3.82 18.87
C ASP A 81 -12.28 -2.42 19.30
N ARG A 82 -10.98 -2.12 19.19
CA ARG A 82 -10.40 -0.82 19.50
C ARG A 82 -10.09 0.04 18.28
N ASN A 83 -10.66 -0.30 17.13
CA ASN A 83 -10.53 0.49 15.91
C ASN A 83 -11.90 0.97 15.45
N PHE A 84 -12.07 2.28 15.30
CA PHE A 84 -13.33 2.94 14.99
C PHE A 84 -13.27 3.62 13.64
N THR A 85 -14.33 3.42 12.86
CA THR A 85 -14.70 4.14 11.65
C THR A 85 -16.16 4.59 11.81
N GLN A 86 -16.60 5.57 11.05
CA GLN A 86 -17.98 6.07 11.15
C GLN A 86 -19.02 4.95 11.04
N ALA A 87 -18.87 4.06 10.06
CA ALA A 87 -19.80 2.94 9.87
C ALA A 87 -19.79 1.94 11.03
N LYS A 88 -18.63 1.74 11.69
CA LYS A 88 -18.52 0.86 12.85
C LYS A 88 -19.12 1.53 14.09
N MET A 89 -18.93 2.83 14.24
CA MET A 89 -19.49 3.60 15.35
C MET A 89 -21.02 3.56 15.31
N GLN A 90 -21.63 3.85 14.16
CA GLN A 90 -23.09 3.76 13.96
C GLN A 90 -23.64 2.36 14.26
N ARG A 91 -22.95 1.30 13.79
CA ARG A 91 -23.35 -0.07 14.11
C ARG A 91 -23.30 -0.36 15.61
N ARG A 92 -22.28 0.16 16.31
CA ARG A 92 -22.14 -0.07 17.75
C ARG A 92 -23.23 0.66 18.54
N TYR A 93 -23.54 1.91 18.21
CA TYR A 93 -24.67 2.61 18.80
C TYR A 93 -25.96 1.83 18.63
N LYS A 94 -26.29 1.42 17.42
CA LYS A 94 -27.49 0.63 17.14
C LYS A 94 -27.54 -0.67 17.97
N GLN A 95 -26.43 -1.40 18.08
CA GLN A 95 -26.36 -2.62 18.89
C GLN A 95 -26.62 -2.36 20.37
N ILE A 96 -26.13 -1.25 20.90
CA ILE A 96 -26.36 -0.85 22.31
C ILE A 96 -27.81 -0.46 22.49
N ASP A 97 -28.37 0.37 21.62
CA ASP A 97 -29.77 0.79 21.68
C ASP A 97 -30.72 -0.41 21.60
N ASP A 98 -30.51 -1.31 20.64
CA ASP A 98 -31.29 -2.55 20.51
C ASP A 98 -31.19 -3.43 21.79
N SER A 99 -30.05 -3.41 22.47
CA SER A 99 -29.86 -4.16 23.71
C SER A 99 -30.57 -3.51 24.89
N ILE A 100 -30.53 -2.18 24.99
CA ILE A 100 -31.25 -1.42 26.02
C ILE A 100 -32.78 -1.62 25.87
N VAL A 101 -33.31 -1.49 24.64
CA VAL A 101 -34.71 -1.74 24.35
C VAL A 101 -35.14 -3.15 24.79
N ARG A 102 -34.35 -4.14 24.42
CA ARG A 102 -34.61 -5.54 24.82
C ARG A 102 -34.59 -5.73 26.32
N TYR A 103 -33.67 -5.11 27.06
CA TYR A 103 -33.61 -5.21 28.51
C TYR A 103 -34.76 -4.50 29.19
N LEU A 104 -35.22 -3.33 28.67
CA LEU A 104 -36.38 -2.65 29.16
C LEU A 104 -37.66 -3.47 28.98
N MET A 105 -37.86 -4.12 27.81
CA MET A 105 -38.97 -5.03 27.58
C MET A 105 -38.97 -6.23 28.53
N GLN A 106 -37.77 -6.77 28.84
CA GLN A 106 -37.63 -7.86 29.82
C GLN A 106 -37.98 -7.38 31.24
N MET A 107 -37.56 -6.20 31.64
CA MET A 107 -37.91 -5.62 32.94
C MET A 107 -39.46 -5.43 33.04
N GLU A 108 -40.09 -4.87 32.02
CA GLU A 108 -41.54 -4.70 31.98
C GLU A 108 -42.30 -6.03 32.08
N SER A 109 -41.74 -7.12 31.54
CA SER A 109 -42.33 -8.45 31.67
C SER A 109 -42.15 -9.05 33.07
N LEU A 110 -41.06 -8.70 33.77
CA LEU A 110 -40.75 -9.14 35.12
C LEU A 110 -41.58 -8.36 36.17
N ASP A 111 -41.85 -7.07 35.96
CA ASP A 111 -42.68 -6.23 36.81
C ASP A 111 -44.14 -6.75 36.93
N ARG A 112 -44.56 -7.54 35.98
CA ARG A 112 -45.89 -8.22 36.02
C ARG A 112 -45.87 -9.51 36.87
N GLN A 113 -44.70 -9.92 37.39
CA GLN A 113 -44.49 -11.14 38.19
C GLN A 113 -44.10 -10.72 39.62
N GLU A 114 -45.05 -10.74 40.53
CA GLU A 114 -44.85 -10.42 41.96
C GLU A 114 -44.06 -11.53 42.67
N SER A 115 -42.72 -11.56 42.46
CA SER A 115 -41.84 -12.50 43.15
C SER A 115 -40.47 -11.89 43.44
N ALA A 116 -39.87 -12.23 44.60
CA ALA A 116 -38.53 -11.77 44.99
C ALA A 116 -37.45 -12.13 43.95
N LEU A 117 -37.62 -13.23 43.20
CA LEU A 117 -36.75 -13.62 42.09
C LEU A 117 -36.92 -12.70 40.86
N ALA A 118 -38.09 -12.11 40.64
CA ALA A 118 -38.31 -11.17 39.60
C ALA A 118 -37.63 -9.81 39.89
N GLU A 119 -37.68 -9.36 41.16
CA GLU A 119 -37.01 -8.15 41.63
C GLU A 119 -35.48 -8.23 41.45
N ASP A 120 -34.84 -9.34 41.88
CA ASP A 120 -33.38 -9.55 41.71
C ASP A 120 -32.99 -9.55 40.22
N LYS A 121 -33.78 -10.17 39.33
CA LYS A 121 -33.57 -10.14 37.89
C LYS A 121 -33.74 -8.75 37.29
N SER A 122 -34.74 -7.99 37.71
CA SER A 122 -35.00 -6.64 37.26
C SER A 122 -33.83 -5.72 37.65
N GLN A 123 -33.35 -5.82 38.90
CA GLN A 123 -32.16 -5.07 39.35
C GLN A 123 -30.93 -5.36 38.52
N ARG A 124 -30.63 -6.63 38.21
CA ARG A 124 -29.49 -7.01 37.33
C ARG A 124 -29.64 -6.49 35.90
N LEU A 125 -30.85 -6.36 35.37
CA LEU A 125 -31.12 -5.76 34.07
C LEU A 125 -30.87 -4.24 34.10
N ALA A 126 -31.31 -3.57 35.18
CA ALA A 126 -31.05 -2.14 35.40
C ALA A 126 -29.55 -1.86 35.45
N GLU A 127 -28.77 -2.67 36.18
CA GLU A 127 -27.29 -2.54 36.23
C GLU A 127 -26.66 -2.70 34.84
N LYS A 128 -27.13 -3.66 34.02
CA LYS A 128 -26.66 -3.83 32.64
C LYS A 128 -26.97 -2.62 31.76
N ILE A 129 -28.15 -2.02 31.92
CA ILE A 129 -28.53 -0.80 31.19
C ILE A 129 -27.60 0.36 31.57
N GLU A 130 -27.27 0.54 32.85
CA GLU A 130 -26.34 1.59 33.30
C GLU A 130 -24.91 1.37 32.75
N ILE A 131 -24.45 0.13 32.67
CA ILE A 131 -23.18 -0.20 32.03
C ILE A 131 -23.21 0.20 30.53
N LEU A 132 -24.30 -0.11 29.81
CA LEU A 132 -24.45 0.24 28.40
C LEU A 132 -24.53 1.76 28.17
N LYS A 133 -25.21 2.51 29.07
CA LYS A 133 -25.21 3.97 29.02
C LYS A 133 -23.81 4.54 29.24
N GLY A 134 -23.04 3.99 30.18
CA GLY A 134 -21.65 4.36 30.37
C GLY A 134 -20.77 4.03 29.16
N GLU A 135 -21.09 2.98 28.41
CA GLU A 135 -20.42 2.66 27.15
C GLU A 135 -20.75 3.69 26.06
N ILE A 136 -22.01 4.14 25.96
CA ILE A 136 -22.39 5.22 25.03
C ILE A 136 -21.58 6.50 25.30
N GLU A 137 -21.41 6.90 26.54
CA GLU A 137 -20.63 8.10 26.88
C GLU A 137 -19.13 7.95 26.47
N LYS A 138 -18.56 6.76 26.63
CA LYS A 138 -17.22 6.47 26.12
C LYS A 138 -17.15 6.52 24.60
N LEU A 139 -18.16 5.98 23.92
CA LEU A 139 -18.24 5.99 22.46
C LEU A 139 -18.38 7.42 21.91
N LYS A 140 -19.15 8.31 22.57
CA LYS A 140 -19.24 9.72 22.17
C LYS A 140 -17.88 10.43 22.23
N LYS A 141 -17.06 10.15 23.26
CA LYS A 141 -15.70 10.69 23.36
C LYS A 141 -14.79 10.16 22.22
N HIS A 142 -14.92 8.88 21.89
CA HIS A 142 -14.16 8.28 20.78
C HIS A 142 -14.64 8.82 19.42
N GLU A 143 -15.94 9.06 19.27
CA GLU A 143 -16.51 9.67 18.08
C GLU A 143 -16.00 11.09 17.85
N ALA A 144 -15.99 11.92 18.89
CA ALA A 144 -15.43 13.27 18.81
C ALA A 144 -13.94 13.24 18.40
N ALA A 145 -13.14 12.34 18.99
CA ALA A 145 -11.75 12.16 18.62
C ALA A 145 -11.56 11.63 17.17
N MET A 146 -12.44 10.74 16.74
CA MET A 146 -12.45 10.22 15.37
C MET A 146 -12.80 11.31 14.35
N LEU A 147 -13.81 12.12 14.61
CA LEU A 147 -14.24 13.21 13.72
C LEU A 147 -13.20 14.34 13.63
N ALA A 148 -12.41 14.53 14.68
CA ALA A 148 -11.28 15.47 14.69
C ALA A 148 -10.07 14.96 13.88
N ALA A 149 -9.98 13.67 13.59
CA ALA A 149 -8.91 13.09 12.77
C ALA A 149 -9.15 13.38 11.28
N PRO A 150 -8.10 13.72 10.49
CA PRO A 150 -8.24 14.09 9.08
C PRO A 150 -8.92 13.04 8.21
N ASP A 151 -8.76 11.78 8.54
CA ASP A 151 -9.30 10.61 7.82
C ASP A 151 -10.49 9.96 8.52
N GLN A 152 -11.02 10.61 9.56
CA GLN A 152 -12.16 10.15 10.33
C GLN A 152 -12.03 8.69 10.81
N GLN A 153 -10.83 8.30 11.19
CA GLN A 153 -10.54 7.00 11.79
C GLN A 153 -9.83 7.16 13.13
N LEU A 154 -10.13 6.26 14.06
CA LEU A 154 -9.49 6.22 15.37
C LEU A 154 -9.07 4.80 15.70
N SER A 155 -7.80 4.59 15.99
CA SER A 155 -7.28 3.36 16.58
C SER A 155 -6.71 3.61 17.97
N LEU A 156 -7.30 2.99 18.98
CA LEU A 156 -6.86 3.15 20.39
C LEU A 156 -5.63 2.30 20.72
N THR A 157 -5.29 1.33 19.89
CA THR A 157 -4.14 0.43 20.14
C THR A 157 -2.89 0.91 19.44
N ASP A 158 -3.02 1.35 18.19
CA ASP A 158 -1.96 1.90 17.36
C ASP A 158 -2.52 3.09 16.58
N PRO A 159 -2.31 4.34 17.07
CA PRO A 159 -2.94 5.53 16.53
C PRO A 159 -2.68 5.79 15.04
N ASP A 160 -1.55 5.30 14.50
CA ASP A 160 -1.17 5.50 13.10
C ASP A 160 -1.75 4.42 12.17
N SER A 161 -2.25 3.31 12.73
CA SER A 161 -2.84 2.24 11.91
C SER A 161 -4.20 2.63 11.35
N ARG A 162 -4.50 2.20 10.12
CA ARG A 162 -5.75 2.53 9.41
C ARG A 162 -6.48 1.30 8.93
N SER A 163 -7.80 1.42 8.83
CA SER A 163 -8.65 0.41 8.20
C SER A 163 -8.48 0.49 6.69
N MET A 164 -8.03 -0.58 6.09
CA MET A 164 -7.75 -0.69 4.65
C MET A 164 -8.52 -1.85 4.07
N MET A 165 -9.05 -1.70 2.86
CA MET A 165 -9.70 -2.78 2.14
C MET A 165 -8.69 -3.64 1.40
N THR A 166 -8.84 -4.96 1.50
CA THR A 166 -8.07 -5.95 0.74
C THR A 166 -9.01 -7.01 0.21
N ARG A 167 -9.15 -7.17 -1.09
CA ARG A 167 -9.93 -8.25 -1.74
C ARG A 167 -11.23 -8.63 -1.01
N GLY A 168 -12.02 -7.62 -0.60
CA GLY A 168 -13.29 -7.82 0.10
C GLY A 168 -13.21 -7.98 1.63
N THR A 169 -12.03 -8.01 2.23
CA THR A 169 -11.85 -8.03 3.69
C THR A 169 -11.15 -6.76 4.18
N GLY A 170 -11.61 -6.20 5.30
CA GLY A 170 -10.94 -5.07 5.94
C GLY A 170 -9.76 -5.53 6.80
N VAL A 171 -8.61 -4.89 6.63
CA VAL A 171 -7.43 -5.06 7.48
C VAL A 171 -7.12 -3.74 8.16
N VAL A 172 -6.91 -3.76 9.48
CA VAL A 172 -6.35 -2.61 10.19
C VAL A 172 -4.84 -2.75 10.22
N GLY A 173 -4.16 -1.83 9.57
CA GLY A 173 -2.71 -1.98 9.40
C GLY A 173 -2.07 -0.82 8.66
N TYR A 174 -1.03 -1.17 7.93
CA TYR A 174 -0.19 -0.28 7.12
C TYR A 174 -0.08 -0.82 5.71
N ASN A 175 0.14 0.08 4.77
CA ASN A 175 0.45 -0.24 3.39
C ASN A 175 1.97 -0.13 3.21
N VAL A 176 2.59 -1.24 2.83
CA VAL A 176 4.02 -1.31 2.57
C VAL A 176 4.24 -1.25 1.08
N GLN A 177 4.97 -0.24 0.63
CA GLN A 177 5.38 -0.04 -0.75
C GLN A 177 6.81 -0.55 -0.94
N VAL A 178 7.09 -1.21 -2.05
CA VAL A 178 8.43 -1.63 -2.44
C VAL A 178 8.70 -1.33 -3.92
N ALA A 179 9.95 -0.96 -4.21
CA ALA A 179 10.49 -0.96 -5.57
C ALA A 179 11.54 -2.07 -5.64
N VAL A 180 11.36 -3.00 -6.56
CA VAL A 180 12.12 -4.25 -6.67
C VAL A 180 12.82 -4.29 -8.02
N ASP A 181 14.12 -4.56 -8.04
CA ASP A 181 14.88 -4.77 -9.25
C ASP A 181 14.34 -5.96 -10.06
N THR A 182 14.12 -5.76 -11.34
CA THR A 182 13.51 -6.77 -12.22
C THR A 182 14.44 -7.93 -12.59
N THR A 183 15.75 -7.78 -12.38
CA THR A 183 16.77 -8.78 -12.76
C THR A 183 17.07 -9.76 -11.61
N HIS A 184 17.40 -9.24 -10.45
CA HIS A 184 17.82 -10.04 -9.30
C HIS A 184 16.77 -10.09 -8.19
N HIS A 185 15.65 -9.39 -8.33
CA HIS A 185 14.54 -9.32 -7.36
C HIS A 185 15.00 -8.79 -5.98
N LEU A 186 15.98 -7.88 -5.97
CA LEU A 186 16.41 -7.16 -4.77
C LEU A 186 15.49 -5.96 -4.53
N ILE A 187 15.12 -5.71 -3.29
CA ILE A 187 14.36 -4.53 -2.93
C ILE A 187 15.31 -3.33 -2.89
N VAL A 188 15.12 -2.41 -3.83
CA VAL A 188 15.91 -1.18 -3.98
C VAL A 188 15.45 -0.09 -3.04
N ALA A 189 14.13 0.08 -2.93
CA ALA A 189 13.50 1.06 -2.06
C ALA A 189 12.24 0.48 -1.41
N HIS A 190 11.94 0.94 -0.21
CA HIS A 190 10.69 0.58 0.48
C HIS A 190 10.18 1.74 1.31
N GLU A 191 8.88 1.74 1.55
CA GLU A 191 8.22 2.69 2.43
C GLU A 191 7.03 2.05 3.13
N VAL A 192 6.76 2.48 4.36
CA VAL A 192 5.53 2.14 5.08
C VAL A 192 4.67 3.39 5.15
N THR A 193 3.42 3.27 4.71
CA THR A 193 2.43 4.34 4.77
C THR A 193 1.15 3.86 5.45
N ASN A 194 0.38 4.77 5.98
CA ASN A 194 -0.96 4.50 6.49
C ASN A 194 -2.06 4.87 5.48
N LYS A 195 -1.69 5.25 4.25
CA LYS A 195 -2.64 5.45 3.15
C LYS A 195 -3.12 4.11 2.60
N GLY A 196 -4.42 3.92 2.49
CA GLY A 196 -5.01 2.66 2.03
C GLY A 196 -4.96 2.44 0.51
N GLY A 197 -4.85 3.52 -0.29
CA GLY A 197 -4.71 3.51 -1.74
C GLY A 197 -3.25 3.54 -2.18
N ASP A 198 -3.03 3.21 -3.47
CA ASP A 198 -1.71 3.21 -4.09
C ASP A 198 -1.57 4.31 -5.16
N HIS A 199 -2.66 5.09 -5.42
CA HIS A 199 -2.76 6.06 -6.50
C HIS A 199 -1.76 7.22 -6.45
N ASP A 200 -1.26 7.56 -5.26
CA ASP A 200 -0.33 8.66 -5.00
C ASP A 200 1.07 8.16 -4.60
N GLN A 201 1.42 6.93 -4.97
CA GLN A 201 2.68 6.31 -4.56
C GLN A 201 3.64 6.05 -5.72
N LEU A 202 3.19 6.14 -6.97
CA LEU A 202 3.99 5.80 -8.15
C LEU A 202 5.23 6.67 -8.26
N ARG A 203 5.06 7.99 -8.37
CA ARG A 203 6.15 8.95 -8.50
C ARG A 203 7.10 8.85 -7.31
N ARG A 204 6.55 8.87 -6.11
CA ARG A 204 7.32 8.83 -4.87
C ARG A 204 8.23 7.60 -4.77
N MET A 205 7.71 6.42 -5.10
CA MET A 205 8.48 5.18 -5.05
C MET A 205 9.50 5.10 -6.19
N SER A 206 9.16 5.61 -7.37
CA SER A 206 10.08 5.70 -8.51
C SER A 206 11.25 6.63 -8.21
N GLU A 207 11.01 7.81 -7.66
CA GLU A 207 12.07 8.75 -7.25
C GLU A 207 12.99 8.17 -6.17
N ARG A 208 12.43 7.47 -5.18
CA ARG A 208 13.23 6.77 -4.17
C ARG A 208 14.11 5.68 -4.77
N ALA A 209 13.58 4.92 -5.71
CA ALA A 209 14.36 3.90 -6.42
C ALA A 209 15.45 4.54 -7.27
N ARG A 210 15.15 5.62 -8.00
CA ARG A 210 16.10 6.39 -8.79
C ARG A 210 17.26 6.90 -7.94
N GLN A 211 16.97 7.51 -6.79
CA GLN A 211 17.97 7.98 -5.84
C GLN A 211 18.82 6.84 -5.27
N ALA A 212 18.20 5.72 -4.90
CA ALA A 212 18.92 4.58 -4.34
C ALA A 212 19.85 3.90 -5.37
N LEU A 213 19.42 3.86 -6.64
CA LEU A 213 20.22 3.36 -7.76
C LEU A 213 21.28 4.37 -8.25
N ASP A 214 21.12 5.65 -7.89
CA ASP A 214 22.02 6.75 -8.30
C ASP A 214 22.08 6.86 -9.83
N VAL A 215 20.91 6.99 -10.45
CA VAL A 215 20.74 7.09 -11.90
C VAL A 215 19.90 8.33 -12.25
N ASP A 216 20.11 8.88 -13.44
CA ASP A 216 19.36 10.07 -13.90
C ASP A 216 17.94 9.71 -14.36
N THR A 217 17.81 8.58 -15.03
CA THR A 217 16.54 8.08 -15.57
C THR A 217 16.21 6.68 -15.01
N ILE A 218 14.94 6.37 -14.87
CA ILE A 218 14.50 5.05 -14.39
C ILE A 218 13.23 4.59 -15.13
N GLU A 219 13.18 3.29 -15.40
CA GLU A 219 11.97 2.64 -15.86
C GLU A 219 11.23 1.98 -14.70
N THR A 220 9.91 2.12 -14.65
CA THR A 220 9.09 1.57 -13.58
C THR A 220 7.86 0.85 -14.12
N VAL A 221 7.58 -0.32 -13.58
CA VAL A 221 6.37 -1.07 -13.90
C VAL A 221 5.53 -1.27 -12.66
N ALA A 222 4.23 -0.93 -12.74
CA ALA A 222 3.31 -1.04 -11.61
C ALA A 222 1.96 -1.65 -12.04
N ASP A 223 1.10 -1.95 -11.08
CA ASP A 223 -0.23 -2.43 -11.40
C ASP A 223 -1.24 -1.28 -11.60
N ARG A 224 -2.44 -1.67 -11.98
CA ARG A 224 -3.58 -0.77 -12.19
C ARG A 224 -3.94 0.08 -10.97
N GLY A 225 -3.60 -0.36 -9.75
CA GLY A 225 -3.88 0.35 -8.51
C GLY A 225 -3.11 1.67 -8.38
N TYR A 226 -2.02 1.82 -9.13
CA TYR A 226 -1.19 3.03 -9.18
C TYR A 226 -1.63 4.02 -10.27
N PHE A 227 -2.62 3.69 -11.08
CA PHE A 227 -3.02 4.53 -12.19
C PHE A 227 -3.65 5.84 -11.69
N SER A 228 -2.95 6.93 -11.88
CA SER A 228 -3.41 8.31 -11.67
C SER A 228 -2.87 9.17 -12.82
N ASN A 229 -3.73 10.00 -13.41
CA ASN A 229 -3.34 10.85 -14.54
C ASN A 229 -2.21 11.80 -14.15
N ASP A 230 -2.34 12.45 -12.99
CA ASP A 230 -1.36 13.42 -12.49
C ASP A 230 -0.03 12.74 -12.15
N GLU A 231 -0.05 11.60 -11.46
CA GLU A 231 1.17 10.84 -11.14
C GLU A 231 1.92 10.37 -12.38
N ILE A 232 1.18 9.97 -13.45
CA ILE A 232 1.78 9.55 -14.73
C ILE A 232 2.44 10.75 -15.41
N LYS A 233 1.73 11.89 -15.50
CA LYS A 233 2.29 13.12 -16.03
C LYS A 233 3.55 13.55 -15.26
N ASP A 234 3.45 13.59 -13.95
CA ASP A 234 4.54 13.98 -13.05
C ASP A 234 5.77 13.06 -13.17
N CYS A 235 5.55 11.77 -13.42
CA CYS A 235 6.62 10.81 -13.69
C CYS A 235 7.32 11.13 -15.02
N GLU A 236 6.55 11.33 -16.09
CA GLU A 236 7.10 11.65 -17.42
C GLU A 236 7.92 12.98 -17.38
N GLU A 237 7.39 14.00 -16.71
CA GLU A 237 8.07 15.29 -16.55
C GLU A 237 9.36 15.19 -15.70
N ALA A 238 9.48 14.14 -14.90
CA ALA A 238 10.65 13.84 -14.08
C ALA A 238 11.60 12.80 -14.70
N ASP A 239 11.49 12.52 -16.00
CA ASP A 239 12.28 11.50 -16.72
C ASP A 239 12.15 10.08 -16.13
N ILE A 240 10.95 9.76 -15.64
CA ILE A 240 10.59 8.43 -15.14
C ILE A 240 9.66 7.77 -16.15
N THR A 241 10.17 6.76 -16.84
CA THR A 241 9.38 5.98 -17.81
C THR A 241 8.50 4.97 -17.08
N THR A 242 7.18 5.06 -17.28
CA THR A 242 6.22 4.22 -16.56
C THR A 242 5.53 3.21 -17.46
N TYR A 243 5.24 2.01 -16.94
CA TYR A 243 4.46 0.95 -17.56
C TYR A 243 3.36 0.50 -16.57
N LEU A 244 2.13 0.89 -16.81
CA LEU A 244 0.98 0.47 -15.99
C LEU A 244 -0.31 0.40 -16.81
N PRO A 245 -1.18 -0.60 -16.56
CA PRO A 245 -2.37 -0.79 -17.35
C PRO A 245 -3.48 0.19 -16.94
N LYS A 246 -4.12 0.79 -17.93
CA LYS A 246 -5.28 1.67 -17.73
C LYS A 246 -6.44 0.92 -17.05
N PRO A 247 -7.10 1.50 -16.04
CA PRO A 247 -8.30 0.92 -15.46
C PRO A 247 -9.43 0.81 -16.49
N ARG A 248 -10.12 -0.32 -16.51
CA ARG A 248 -11.33 -0.47 -17.31
C ARG A 248 -12.50 0.20 -16.58
N THR A 249 -12.71 1.48 -16.83
CA THR A 249 -13.78 2.28 -16.21
C THR A 249 -15.15 2.12 -16.88
N SER A 250 -15.21 1.48 -18.05
CA SER A 250 -16.43 1.36 -18.85
C SER A 250 -16.72 -0.10 -19.24
N ASN A 251 -17.94 -0.54 -18.93
CA ASN A 251 -18.48 -1.83 -19.40
C ASN A 251 -19.05 -1.76 -20.83
N LYS A 252 -18.71 -0.75 -21.63
CA LYS A 252 -19.30 -0.55 -22.97
C LYS A 252 -18.96 -1.69 -23.92
N ARG A 253 -17.70 -2.12 -24.00
CA ARG A 253 -17.31 -3.26 -24.83
C ARG A 253 -18.06 -4.54 -24.47
N THR A 254 -18.23 -4.84 -23.18
CA THR A 254 -18.99 -6.03 -22.75
C THR A 254 -20.49 -5.96 -23.08
N LYS A 255 -21.00 -4.75 -23.30
CA LYS A 255 -22.38 -4.49 -23.75
C LYS A 255 -22.51 -4.32 -25.26
N GLY A 256 -21.43 -4.57 -26.03
CA GLY A 256 -21.43 -4.44 -27.48
C GLY A 256 -21.34 -3.00 -28.01
N TYR A 257 -21.00 -2.02 -27.15
CA TYR A 257 -20.81 -0.62 -27.54
C TYR A 257 -19.35 -0.30 -27.82
N TYR A 258 -19.12 0.64 -28.74
CA TYR A 258 -17.80 1.23 -28.95
C TYR A 258 -17.25 1.86 -27.66
N SER A 259 -15.97 1.59 -27.37
CA SER A 259 -15.20 2.22 -26.28
C SER A 259 -14.65 3.58 -26.71
N LYS A 260 -13.90 4.25 -25.83
CA LYS A 260 -13.18 5.49 -26.21
C LYS A 260 -12.08 5.22 -27.22
N ASP A 261 -11.43 4.07 -27.14
CA ASP A 261 -10.31 3.67 -27.99
C ASP A 261 -10.71 3.45 -29.47
N ASP A 262 -12.01 3.31 -29.75
CA ASP A 262 -12.55 3.21 -31.10
C ASP A 262 -12.74 4.59 -31.77
N PHE A 263 -12.41 5.69 -31.08
CA PHE A 263 -12.48 7.07 -31.55
C PHE A 263 -11.07 7.62 -31.70
N ILE A 264 -10.72 8.11 -32.89
CA ILE A 264 -9.36 8.57 -33.20
C ILE A 264 -9.29 10.08 -32.94
N TYR A 265 -8.38 10.52 -32.08
CA TYR A 265 -8.13 11.95 -31.86
C TYR A 265 -7.28 12.53 -32.99
N ARG A 266 -7.72 13.66 -33.51
CA ARG A 266 -7.03 14.44 -34.55
C ARG A 266 -6.51 15.72 -33.90
N GLU A 267 -5.25 15.73 -33.50
CA GLU A 267 -4.63 16.82 -32.72
C GLU A 267 -4.70 18.17 -33.47
N GLN A 268 -4.41 18.18 -34.78
CA GLN A 268 -4.42 19.39 -35.60
C GLN A 268 -5.78 20.09 -35.66
N GLU A 269 -6.86 19.31 -35.48
CA GLU A 269 -8.24 19.80 -35.60
C GLU A 269 -8.92 19.92 -34.22
N ASP A 270 -8.27 19.52 -33.15
CA ASP A 270 -8.87 19.36 -31.81
C ASP A 270 -10.24 18.64 -31.88
N ALA A 271 -10.29 17.49 -32.53
CA ALA A 271 -11.51 16.76 -32.78
C ALA A 271 -11.29 15.25 -32.72
N TYR A 272 -12.35 14.49 -32.42
CA TYR A 272 -12.35 13.04 -32.53
C TYR A 272 -13.07 12.60 -33.82
N GLU A 273 -12.51 11.63 -34.51
CA GLU A 273 -13.17 10.90 -35.58
C GLU A 273 -13.83 9.66 -35.01
N CYS A 274 -15.13 9.47 -35.22
CA CYS A 274 -15.88 8.31 -34.75
C CYS A 274 -15.82 7.12 -35.74
N PRO A 275 -16.21 5.90 -35.34
CA PRO A 275 -16.24 4.72 -36.23
C PRO A 275 -17.11 4.88 -37.48
N ALA A 276 -18.01 5.87 -37.52
CA ALA A 276 -18.81 6.20 -38.71
C ALA A 276 -18.16 7.28 -39.61
N GLY A 277 -16.92 7.73 -39.28
CA GLY A 277 -16.22 8.77 -40.01
C GLY A 277 -16.64 10.21 -39.66
N GLU A 278 -17.55 10.39 -38.70
CA GLU A 278 -18.04 11.70 -38.30
C GLU A 278 -17.10 12.39 -37.28
N ARG A 279 -16.98 13.72 -37.36
CA ARG A 279 -16.18 14.52 -36.47
C ARG A 279 -16.94 14.93 -35.22
N LEU A 280 -16.36 14.64 -34.05
CA LEU A 280 -16.80 15.13 -32.77
C LEU A 280 -15.93 16.31 -32.39
N ILE A 281 -16.49 17.51 -32.40
CA ILE A 281 -15.79 18.74 -32.03
C ILE A 281 -15.89 19.01 -30.53
N ARG A 282 -14.98 19.81 -29.99
CA ARG A 282 -15.01 20.25 -28.60
C ARG A 282 -16.17 21.23 -28.39
N HIS A 283 -17.02 20.97 -27.40
CA HIS A 283 -18.15 21.83 -27.05
C HIS A 283 -18.01 22.44 -25.65
N THR A 284 -17.55 21.66 -24.67
CA THR A 284 -17.45 22.15 -23.29
C THR A 284 -16.16 21.66 -22.63
N THR A 285 -15.70 22.48 -21.69
CA THR A 285 -14.62 22.14 -20.77
C THR A 285 -15.17 22.20 -19.35
N THR A 286 -14.85 21.21 -18.53
CA THR A 286 -15.28 21.11 -17.13
C THR A 286 -14.10 20.71 -16.26
N ASP A 287 -14.03 21.27 -15.06
CA ASP A 287 -13.15 20.74 -14.03
C ASP A 287 -13.83 19.54 -13.36
N GLN A 288 -13.10 18.44 -13.20
CA GLN A 288 -13.52 17.24 -12.50
C GLN A 288 -12.39 16.79 -11.58
N GLU A 289 -12.56 16.98 -10.29
CA GLU A 289 -11.57 16.62 -9.26
C GLU A 289 -10.17 17.22 -9.51
N GLY A 290 -10.12 18.47 -10.01
CA GLY A 290 -8.89 19.17 -10.33
C GLY A 290 -8.33 18.87 -11.73
N LEU A 291 -8.99 18.02 -12.53
CA LEU A 291 -8.61 17.74 -13.90
C LEU A 291 -9.45 18.54 -14.89
N THR A 292 -8.81 19.25 -15.80
CA THR A 292 -9.48 19.92 -16.93
C THR A 292 -9.90 18.90 -17.97
N ILE A 293 -11.21 18.67 -18.12
CA ILE A 293 -11.77 17.69 -19.04
C ILE A 293 -12.52 18.37 -20.17
N HIS A 294 -12.05 18.14 -21.40
CA HIS A 294 -12.72 18.54 -22.63
C HIS A 294 -13.73 17.49 -23.08
N LYS A 295 -14.93 17.91 -23.52
CA LYS A 295 -15.99 17.02 -23.98
C LYS A 295 -16.30 17.29 -25.44
N TYR A 296 -16.28 16.20 -26.23
CA TYR A 296 -16.43 16.18 -27.67
C TYR A 296 -17.69 15.42 -28.06
N TRP A 297 -18.50 15.95 -28.98
CA TRP A 297 -19.64 15.27 -29.58
C TRP A 297 -20.02 15.87 -30.93
N THR A 298 -20.97 15.25 -31.61
CA THR A 298 -21.56 15.70 -32.85
C THR A 298 -23.08 15.55 -32.81
N ASN A 299 -23.81 16.42 -33.50
CA ASN A 299 -25.28 16.42 -33.54
C ASN A 299 -25.86 15.42 -34.55
N VAL A 300 -25.02 14.81 -35.41
CA VAL A 300 -25.49 13.88 -36.45
C VAL A 300 -25.77 12.46 -35.97
N CYS A 301 -25.48 12.18 -34.71
CA CYS A 301 -25.70 10.84 -34.10
C CYS A 301 -27.15 10.34 -34.19
N GLY A 302 -28.13 11.24 -34.39
CA GLY A 302 -29.55 10.90 -34.50
C GLY A 302 -29.84 9.91 -35.65
N ASN A 303 -29.19 10.15 -36.80
CA ASN A 303 -29.40 9.42 -38.07
C ASN A 303 -28.25 8.44 -38.40
N CYS A 304 -27.34 8.20 -37.45
CA CYS A 304 -26.16 7.35 -37.64
C CYS A 304 -26.55 5.86 -37.68
N ALA A 305 -26.11 5.15 -38.71
CA ALA A 305 -26.34 3.72 -38.87
C ALA A 305 -25.71 2.87 -37.77
N LEU A 306 -24.59 3.36 -37.15
CA LEU A 306 -23.88 2.68 -36.07
C LEU A 306 -24.39 3.07 -34.68
N LYS A 307 -25.44 3.88 -34.57
CA LYS A 307 -25.95 4.40 -33.30
C LYS A 307 -26.27 3.31 -32.29
N ALA A 308 -26.89 2.21 -32.72
CA ALA A 308 -27.26 1.10 -31.86
C ALA A 308 -26.06 0.48 -31.13
N ASN A 309 -24.88 0.45 -31.76
CA ASN A 309 -23.63 -0.08 -31.19
C ASN A 309 -22.72 1.01 -30.63
N CYS A 310 -23.17 2.27 -30.58
CA CYS A 310 -22.37 3.40 -30.12
C CYS A 310 -22.90 3.99 -28.82
N THR A 311 -24.18 4.35 -28.77
CA THR A 311 -24.77 4.99 -27.60
C THR A 311 -26.29 4.83 -27.53
N PRO A 312 -26.85 4.53 -26.35
CA PRO A 312 -28.30 4.56 -26.14
C PRO A 312 -28.84 5.99 -26.00
N GLY A 313 -27.98 6.98 -25.79
CA GLY A 313 -28.36 8.39 -25.59
C GLY A 313 -28.61 9.13 -26.93
N LYS A 314 -28.94 10.43 -26.81
CA LYS A 314 -29.13 11.32 -27.95
C LYS A 314 -27.90 11.37 -28.85
N GLU A 315 -26.73 11.48 -28.21
CA GLU A 315 -25.43 11.63 -28.85
C GLU A 315 -24.33 10.89 -28.09
N ARG A 316 -23.25 10.50 -28.77
CA ARG A 316 -22.04 9.96 -28.14
C ARG A 316 -21.17 11.13 -27.68
N ARG A 317 -20.83 11.15 -26.39
CA ARG A 317 -19.85 12.10 -25.83
C ARG A 317 -18.56 11.36 -25.50
N VAL A 318 -17.43 11.95 -25.94
CA VAL A 318 -16.08 11.50 -25.62
C VAL A 318 -15.43 12.57 -24.74
N SER A 319 -14.81 12.16 -23.66
CA SER A 319 -14.07 13.05 -22.75
C SER A 319 -12.58 12.89 -22.95
N ARG A 320 -11.85 13.99 -22.96
CA ARG A 320 -10.38 14.04 -23.04
C ARG A 320 -9.86 14.91 -21.91
N TRP A 321 -8.89 14.40 -21.16
CA TRP A 321 -8.12 15.20 -20.24
C TRP A 321 -7.20 16.15 -21.04
N GLU A 322 -6.92 17.35 -20.58
CA GLU A 322 -6.08 18.33 -21.31
C GLU A 322 -4.67 17.80 -21.59
N HIS A 323 -4.15 16.92 -20.72
CA HIS A 323 -2.85 16.26 -20.84
C HIS A 323 -2.98 14.76 -21.20
N GLU A 324 -4.01 14.37 -21.96
CA GLU A 324 -4.25 12.96 -22.32
C GLU A 324 -3.10 12.35 -23.15
N GLU A 325 -2.25 13.16 -23.78
CA GLU A 325 -1.08 12.73 -24.53
C GLU A 325 -0.09 11.90 -23.69
N PHE A 326 0.03 12.17 -22.38
CA PHE A 326 0.84 11.36 -21.48
C PHE A 326 0.28 9.95 -21.32
N ILE A 327 -1.04 9.84 -21.25
CA ILE A 327 -1.73 8.54 -21.15
C ILE A 327 -1.68 7.79 -22.48
N GLU A 328 -1.74 8.49 -23.60
CA GLU A 328 -1.62 7.90 -24.94
C GLU A 328 -0.22 7.34 -25.17
N ARG A 329 0.84 8.08 -24.79
CA ARG A 329 2.23 7.59 -24.83
C ARG A 329 2.45 6.38 -23.92
N LEU A 330 1.88 6.41 -22.71
CA LEU A 330 1.93 5.26 -21.79
C LEU A 330 1.29 4.02 -22.42
N GLN A 331 0.11 4.18 -23.04
CA GLN A 331 -0.60 3.06 -23.68
C GLN A 331 0.19 2.53 -24.89
N GLN A 332 0.73 3.39 -25.72
CA GLN A 332 1.57 3.00 -26.85
C GLN A 332 2.77 2.18 -26.37
N ARG A 333 3.50 2.65 -25.34
CA ARG A 333 4.61 1.89 -24.75
C ARG A 333 4.20 0.52 -24.25
N LEU A 334 3.02 0.42 -23.65
CA LEU A 334 2.52 -0.86 -23.15
C LEU A 334 2.16 -1.83 -24.29
N ASP A 335 1.59 -1.31 -25.38
CA ASP A 335 1.23 -2.09 -26.58
C ASP A 335 2.48 -2.59 -27.31
N GLU A 336 3.55 -1.78 -27.34
CA GLU A 336 4.87 -2.15 -27.87
C GLU A 336 5.62 -3.16 -26.97
N ASN A 337 5.30 -3.20 -25.66
CA ASN A 337 5.97 -4.04 -24.66
C ASN A 337 4.96 -4.87 -23.85
N PRO A 338 4.24 -5.82 -24.46
CA PRO A 338 3.15 -6.56 -23.81
C PRO A 338 3.60 -7.47 -22.67
N GLU A 339 4.91 -7.79 -22.58
CA GLU A 339 5.49 -8.60 -21.52
C GLU A 339 5.63 -7.86 -20.18
N MET A 340 5.54 -6.53 -20.13
CA MET A 340 5.80 -5.73 -18.93
C MET A 340 4.95 -6.15 -17.73
N MET A 341 3.69 -6.48 -17.96
CA MET A 341 2.81 -6.97 -16.89
C MET A 341 3.19 -8.34 -16.35
N ARG A 342 3.85 -9.17 -17.17
CA ARG A 342 4.42 -10.45 -16.73
C ARG A 342 5.69 -10.22 -15.92
N VAL A 343 6.57 -9.34 -16.40
CA VAL A 343 7.80 -8.93 -15.67
C VAL A 343 7.42 -8.41 -14.29
N ARG A 344 6.48 -7.46 -14.21
CA ARG A 344 6.00 -6.94 -12.91
C ARG A 344 5.59 -8.07 -11.97
N ARG A 345 4.71 -8.97 -12.42
CA ARG A 345 4.16 -10.04 -11.59
C ARG A 345 5.25 -10.96 -11.05
N GLN A 346 6.16 -11.40 -11.91
CA GLN A 346 7.28 -12.26 -11.54
C GLN A 346 8.22 -11.58 -10.52
N THR A 347 8.41 -10.26 -10.64
CA THR A 347 9.32 -9.51 -9.79
C THR A 347 8.77 -9.29 -8.38
N VAL A 348 7.52 -8.83 -8.23
CA VAL A 348 7.01 -8.34 -6.94
C VAL A 348 6.30 -9.39 -6.09
N GLU A 349 5.82 -10.48 -6.69
CA GLU A 349 5.14 -11.54 -5.91
C GLU A 349 6.10 -12.25 -4.95
N HIS A 350 7.36 -12.44 -5.36
CA HIS A 350 8.37 -13.13 -4.57
C HIS A 350 8.75 -12.41 -3.27
N PRO A 351 9.09 -11.10 -3.25
CA PRO A 351 9.45 -10.40 -2.02
C PRO A 351 8.34 -10.43 -0.96
N PHE A 352 7.13 -10.04 -1.35
CA PHE A 352 6.01 -9.99 -0.40
C PHE A 352 5.59 -11.37 0.11
N GLY A 353 5.59 -12.39 -0.75
CA GLY A 353 5.32 -13.76 -0.36
C GLY A 353 6.33 -14.25 0.68
N THR A 354 7.61 -14.02 0.42
CA THR A 354 8.71 -14.40 1.29
C THR A 354 8.67 -13.66 2.64
N ILE A 355 8.54 -12.32 2.62
CA ILE A 355 8.51 -11.51 3.84
C ILE A 355 7.30 -11.87 4.70
N LYS A 356 6.12 -12.05 4.13
CA LYS A 356 4.92 -12.47 4.86
C LYS A 356 5.05 -13.86 5.46
N HIS A 357 5.69 -14.78 4.74
CA HIS A 357 5.95 -16.13 5.27
C HIS A 357 6.93 -16.09 6.46
N TRP A 358 7.98 -15.27 6.39
CA TRP A 358 8.99 -15.18 7.46
C TRP A 358 8.55 -14.34 8.66
N ALA A 359 7.70 -13.33 8.44
CA ALA A 359 7.19 -12.48 9.53
C ALA A 359 6.38 -13.27 10.58
N GLY A 360 6.02 -14.54 10.31
CA GLY A 360 5.18 -15.36 11.19
C GLY A 360 3.73 -14.88 11.17
N PRO A 361 3.01 -14.85 12.30
CA PRO A 361 1.63 -14.40 12.32
C PRO A 361 1.56 -12.95 11.80
N GLN A 362 1.26 -12.82 10.60
CA GLN A 362 1.00 -11.77 9.61
C GLN A 362 0.73 -10.33 10.12
N HIS A 363 1.32 -9.91 11.23
CA HIS A 363 1.15 -8.56 11.78
C HIS A 363 2.48 -7.99 12.29
N PHE A 364 2.62 -6.68 12.22
CA PHE A 364 3.71 -5.97 12.86
C PHE A 364 3.71 -6.17 14.37
N LYS A 365 4.89 -6.16 14.98
CA LYS A 365 5.09 -6.29 16.43
C LYS A 365 5.29 -4.94 17.10
N MET A 366 5.70 -3.93 16.34
CA MET A 366 5.83 -2.55 16.77
C MET A 366 4.58 -1.74 16.46
N LYS A 367 4.38 -0.65 17.18
CA LYS A 367 3.30 0.34 16.98
C LYS A 367 3.88 1.64 16.46
N SER A 368 3.05 2.46 15.90
CA SER A 368 3.33 3.72 15.21
C SER A 368 4.10 3.56 13.90
N LEU A 369 3.80 4.44 12.97
CA LEU A 369 4.38 4.46 11.62
C LEU A 369 5.93 4.49 11.66
N LYS A 370 6.51 5.28 12.57
CA LYS A 370 7.95 5.41 12.78
C LYS A 370 8.61 4.07 13.10
N HIS A 371 8.06 3.32 14.05
CA HIS A 371 8.66 2.07 14.50
C HIS A 371 8.32 0.89 13.58
N VAL A 372 7.11 0.86 13.02
CA VAL A 372 6.72 -0.12 11.99
C VAL A 372 7.62 0.01 10.75
N SER A 373 7.98 1.23 10.36
CA SER A 373 8.95 1.47 9.29
C SER A 373 10.33 0.88 9.61
N THR A 374 10.77 0.94 10.86
CA THR A 374 12.01 0.30 11.31
C THR A 374 11.93 -1.22 11.25
N GLU A 375 10.81 -1.80 11.71
CA GLU A 375 10.58 -3.24 11.64
C GLU A 375 10.57 -3.72 10.18
N MET A 376 9.91 -2.99 9.28
CA MET A 376 9.90 -3.33 7.86
C MET A 376 11.30 -3.24 7.23
N SER A 377 12.11 -2.25 7.62
CA SER A 377 13.49 -2.13 7.14
C SER A 377 14.33 -3.36 7.51
N LEU A 378 14.16 -3.92 8.71
CA LEU A 378 14.83 -5.17 9.10
C LEU A 378 14.36 -6.37 8.27
N HIS A 379 13.07 -6.46 7.92
CA HIS A 379 12.56 -7.51 7.05
C HIS A 379 13.11 -7.39 5.62
N VAL A 380 13.19 -6.17 5.09
CA VAL A 380 13.79 -5.89 3.78
C VAL A 380 15.28 -6.25 3.76
N LEU A 381 16.03 -5.86 4.80
CA LEU A 381 17.44 -6.20 4.91
C LEU A 381 17.66 -7.72 4.94
N ALA A 382 16.87 -8.43 5.76
CA ALA A 382 16.94 -9.89 5.84
C ALA A 382 16.59 -10.58 4.50
N TYR A 383 15.57 -10.07 3.81
CA TYR A 383 15.20 -10.54 2.47
C TYR A 383 16.35 -10.35 1.48
N ASN A 384 16.88 -9.13 1.37
CA ASN A 384 17.94 -8.78 0.44
C ASN A 384 19.22 -9.57 0.72
N LEU A 385 19.63 -9.71 2.00
CA LEU A 385 20.79 -10.51 2.38
C LEU A 385 20.61 -11.96 1.95
N LYS A 386 19.47 -12.58 2.21
CA LYS A 386 19.20 -13.95 1.79
C LYS A 386 19.18 -14.09 0.27
N ARG A 387 18.67 -13.08 -0.44
CA ARG A 387 18.68 -13.06 -1.90
C ARG A 387 20.12 -13.01 -2.44
N MET A 388 20.98 -12.18 -1.86
CA MET A 388 22.40 -12.14 -2.22
C MET A 388 23.10 -13.47 -1.95
N MET A 389 22.86 -14.10 -0.79
CA MET A 389 23.38 -15.44 -0.51
C MET A 389 22.94 -16.48 -1.53
N SER A 390 21.73 -16.34 -2.08
CA SER A 390 21.23 -17.22 -3.13
C SER A 390 21.88 -16.96 -4.49
N LEU A 391 22.29 -15.73 -4.77
CA LEU A 391 22.93 -15.33 -6.04
C LEU A 391 24.41 -15.74 -6.09
N PHE A 392 25.15 -15.51 -5.03
CA PHE A 392 26.61 -15.71 -4.98
C PHE A 392 27.03 -17.00 -4.26
N GLY A 393 26.13 -17.63 -3.51
CA GLY A 393 26.50 -18.57 -2.47
C GLY A 393 27.13 -17.85 -1.27
N VAL A 394 27.21 -18.51 -0.12
CA VAL A 394 27.78 -17.89 1.10
C VAL A 394 29.25 -17.56 0.93
N LYS A 395 30.04 -18.50 0.36
CA LYS A 395 31.49 -18.33 0.14
C LYS A 395 31.76 -17.20 -0.86
N GLY A 396 31.10 -17.22 -2.02
CA GLY A 396 31.24 -16.17 -3.03
C GLY A 396 30.89 -14.78 -2.52
N LEU A 397 29.83 -14.65 -1.72
CA LEU A 397 29.46 -13.37 -1.10
C LEU A 397 30.55 -12.88 -0.12
N ILE A 398 31.13 -13.79 0.68
CA ILE A 398 32.22 -13.43 1.60
C ILE A 398 33.44 -12.97 0.82
N ASP A 399 33.80 -13.65 -0.27
CA ASP A 399 34.95 -13.31 -1.08
C ASP A 399 34.78 -11.95 -1.77
N GLU A 400 33.57 -11.66 -2.30
CA GLU A 400 33.22 -10.34 -2.85
C GLU A 400 33.29 -9.23 -1.78
N LEU A 401 32.77 -9.48 -0.58
CA LEU A 401 32.81 -8.53 0.52
C LEU A 401 34.24 -8.24 1.01
N ARG A 402 35.12 -9.23 1.00
CA ARG A 402 36.52 -9.04 1.35
C ARG A 402 37.25 -8.17 0.34
N GLN A 403 37.11 -8.46 -0.95
CA GLN A 403 37.71 -7.63 -2.02
C GLN A 403 37.19 -6.19 -1.92
N PHE A 404 35.97 -6.04 -1.52
CA PHE A 404 35.32 -4.74 -1.34
C PHE A 404 35.89 -3.97 -0.14
N GLY A 405 36.08 -4.64 1.02
CA GLY A 405 36.70 -4.06 2.22
C GLY A 405 38.14 -3.63 1.98
N GLU A 406 38.90 -4.43 1.25
CA GLU A 406 40.31 -4.10 0.88
C GLU A 406 40.37 -2.88 -0.06
N LEU A 407 39.39 -2.64 -0.90
CA LEU A 407 39.30 -1.45 -1.77
C LEU A 407 38.94 -0.19 -0.98
N ASP A 408 38.08 -0.33 0.03
CA ASP A 408 37.58 0.80 0.86
C ASP A 408 38.62 1.19 1.94
N ASP A 409 39.37 0.25 2.48
CA ASP A 409 40.51 0.51 3.40
C ASP A 409 41.62 1.34 2.74
N ARG A 410 41.76 1.26 1.42
CA ARG A 410 42.70 2.11 0.66
C ARG A 410 42.14 3.49 0.35
N ALA A 411 40.81 3.66 0.39
CA ALA A 411 40.13 4.91 0.04
C ALA A 411 39.73 5.78 1.26
N HIS A 412 39.44 5.18 2.42
CA HIS A 412 39.05 5.90 3.64
C HIS A 412 39.46 5.15 4.93
N PRO A 413 40.51 5.59 5.65
CA PRO A 413 40.93 4.98 6.93
C PRO A 413 40.04 5.33 8.13
N CYS A 414 38.82 5.80 7.98
CA CYS A 414 37.95 6.33 9.03
C CYS A 414 36.54 5.71 9.07
N LEU A 415 36.42 4.38 9.06
CA LEU A 415 35.11 3.72 9.28
C LEU A 415 35.10 2.65 10.39
N TYR A 416 36.05 2.77 11.34
CA TYR A 416 35.94 2.06 12.62
C TYR A 416 35.78 3.09 13.74
N LEU A 417 34.50 3.45 14.02
CA LEU A 417 34.01 3.89 15.34
C LEU A 417 32.49 3.81 15.37
#